data_6f0ce5df1da6314758a1f195b6ae3250
#
_entry.id   6f0ce5df1da6314758a1f195b6ae3250
#
_cell.length_a   1.000
_cell.length_b   1.000
_cell.length_c   1.000
_cell.angle_alpha   90.00
_cell.angle_beta   90.00
_cell.angle_gamma   90.00
#
_symmetry.space_group_name_H-M   'P 1'
#
loop_
_entity.id
_entity.type
_entity.pdbx_description
1 polymer ?
#
loop_
_entity_poly.entity_id
_entity_poly.type
_entity_poly.pdbx_seq_one_letter_code
_entity_poly.pdbx_strand_id
1 'polypeptide(L)'
;MNKVDKVKKLGKIEENLLSYKTLFEKNYPVVKISAKTGRNIDTLIKNIYKELPEGDYLYPEDVVTEETMRDVTEEIIREKILLNTSDEIPHSVAVKVENYFENEDIDKIYATIYCEQKSQKGILIGKGGSLLKKIGTEARLELEKITEKKVFLSLEVKVEKDWRKKQNALNNFGYKSES
;
A
#
# COMPACT_ATOMS: atom_id res chain seq x y z
N MET A 1 -13.37 11.73 9.22
CA MET A 1 -12.25 11.79 10.19
C MET A 1 -11.95 10.39 10.70
N ASN A 2 -10.73 9.87 10.46
CA ASN A 2 -10.32 8.51 10.85
C ASN A 2 -9.47 8.50 12.14
N LYS A 3 -9.22 7.27 12.68
CA LYS A 3 -8.38 7.01 13.85
C LYS A 3 -8.93 7.56 15.18
N VAL A 4 -10.26 7.62 15.32
CA VAL A 4 -10.90 8.11 16.57
C VAL A 4 -10.60 7.21 17.79
N ASP A 5 -10.17 5.97 17.56
CA ASP A 5 -9.70 5.03 18.57
C ASP A 5 -8.43 5.51 19.29
N LYS A 6 -7.61 6.34 18.65
CA LYS A 6 -6.37 6.89 19.24
C LYS A 6 -6.60 8.14 20.10
N VAL A 7 -7.79 8.74 20.07
CA VAL A 7 -8.06 9.99 20.78
C VAL A 7 -8.60 9.71 22.16
N LYS A 8 -7.80 10.01 23.19
CA LYS A 8 -8.15 9.80 24.59
C LYS A 8 -9.09 10.86 25.19
N LYS A 9 -9.20 12.06 24.56
CA LYS A 9 -10.05 13.17 25.04
C LYS A 9 -11.05 13.55 23.93
N LEU A 10 -12.35 13.41 24.20
CA LEU A 10 -13.43 13.72 23.27
C LEU A 10 -13.37 15.17 22.73
N GLY A 11 -13.05 16.16 23.58
CA GLY A 11 -12.94 17.56 23.18
C GLY A 11 -11.92 17.82 22.07
N LYS A 12 -10.84 17.05 22.01
CA LYS A 12 -9.80 17.19 20.96
C LYS A 12 -10.28 16.77 19.55
N ILE A 13 -11.29 15.90 19.48
CA ILE A 13 -11.93 15.53 18.21
C ILE A 13 -12.74 16.72 17.68
N GLU A 14 -13.43 17.43 18.56
CA GLU A 14 -14.30 18.54 18.19
C GLU A 14 -13.51 19.79 17.81
N GLU A 15 -12.43 20.09 18.51
CA GLU A 15 -11.48 21.15 18.14
C GLU A 15 -10.88 20.93 16.75
N ASN A 16 -10.40 19.69 16.50
CA ASN A 16 -9.87 19.34 15.17
C ASN A 16 -10.95 19.42 14.08
N LEU A 17 -12.17 19.02 14.38
CA LEU A 17 -13.30 19.12 13.46
C LEU A 17 -13.62 20.57 13.10
N LEU A 18 -13.58 21.46 14.07
CA LEU A 18 -13.84 22.89 13.86
C LEU A 18 -12.76 23.49 12.96
N SER A 19 -11.48 23.18 13.18
CA SER A 19 -10.37 23.65 12.35
C SER A 19 -10.45 23.14 10.90
N TYR A 20 -10.93 21.90 10.67
CA TYR A 20 -11.15 21.40 9.32
C TYR A 20 -12.35 22.07 8.63
N LYS A 21 -13.44 22.34 9.37
CA LYS A 21 -14.61 23.01 8.80
C LYS A 21 -14.31 24.42 8.27
N THR A 22 -13.36 25.11 8.87
CA THR A 22 -12.93 26.45 8.42
C THR A 22 -12.09 26.42 7.13
N LEU A 23 -11.56 25.24 6.74
CA LEU A 23 -10.77 25.06 5.52
C LEU A 23 -11.61 24.77 4.27
N PHE A 24 -12.88 24.41 4.45
CA PHE A 24 -13.77 24.06 3.35
C PHE A 24 -14.87 25.10 3.20
N GLU A 25 -15.06 25.62 1.99
CA GLU A 25 -16.13 26.58 1.67
C GLU A 25 -17.52 25.95 1.76
N LYS A 26 -17.63 24.62 1.58
CA LYS A 26 -18.87 23.87 1.68
C LYS A 26 -18.96 23.09 2.99
N ASN A 27 -20.16 23.03 3.54
CA ASN A 27 -20.42 22.24 4.76
C ASN A 27 -20.64 20.78 4.40
N TYR A 28 -19.54 20.00 4.27
CA TYR A 28 -19.61 18.58 4.01
C TYR A 28 -20.01 17.79 5.26
N PRO A 29 -20.78 16.69 5.12
CA PRO A 29 -21.06 15.78 6.22
C PRO A 29 -19.77 15.14 6.73
N VAL A 30 -19.61 15.08 8.06
CA VAL A 30 -18.42 14.54 8.69
C VAL A 30 -18.76 13.29 9.50
N VAL A 31 -18.17 12.16 9.14
CA VAL A 31 -18.29 10.91 9.88
C VAL A 31 -17.00 10.64 10.67
N LYS A 32 -17.14 10.40 11.97
CA LYS A 32 -16.03 10.06 12.88
C LYS A 32 -15.87 8.53 12.89
N ILE A 33 -14.80 8.00 12.30
CA ILE A 33 -14.59 6.56 12.13
C ILE A 33 -13.28 6.06 12.75
N SER A 34 -13.19 4.76 12.98
CA SER A 34 -11.95 4.03 13.15
C SER A 34 -11.93 2.85 12.19
N ALA A 35 -11.15 2.94 11.13
CA ALA A 35 -10.97 1.84 10.19
C ALA A 35 -10.36 0.60 10.88
N LYS A 36 -9.49 0.83 11.88
CA LYS A 36 -8.86 -0.26 12.65
C LYS A 36 -9.86 -1.10 13.44
N THR A 37 -10.88 -0.48 14.03
CA THR A 37 -11.86 -1.15 14.88
C THR A 37 -13.21 -1.39 14.23
N GLY A 38 -13.40 -0.96 13.00
CA GLY A 38 -14.68 -1.00 12.29
C GLY A 38 -15.70 0.04 12.76
N ARG A 39 -15.36 0.87 13.76
CA ARG A 39 -16.33 1.82 14.34
C ARG A 39 -16.84 2.81 13.31
N ASN A 40 -18.18 2.89 13.18
CA ASN A 40 -18.92 3.79 12.29
C ASN A 40 -18.60 3.63 10.79
N ILE A 41 -18.06 2.50 10.34
CA ILE A 41 -17.80 2.23 8.91
C ILE A 41 -19.13 2.14 8.16
N ASP A 42 -20.15 1.44 8.68
CA ASP A 42 -21.47 1.35 8.06
C ASP A 42 -22.12 2.73 7.88
N THR A 43 -21.92 3.63 8.85
CA THR A 43 -22.40 5.01 8.77
C THR A 43 -21.68 5.79 7.66
N LEU A 44 -20.38 5.59 7.51
CA LEU A 44 -19.60 6.18 6.41
C LEU A 44 -20.13 5.70 5.06
N ILE A 45 -20.29 4.40 4.88
CA ILE A 45 -20.78 3.79 3.64
C ILE A 45 -22.18 4.33 3.30
N LYS A 46 -23.11 4.37 4.27
CA LYS A 46 -24.44 4.94 4.07
C LYS A 46 -24.42 6.41 3.64
N ASN A 47 -23.52 7.21 4.17
CA ASN A 47 -23.39 8.60 3.76
C ASN A 47 -22.78 8.72 2.36
N ILE A 48 -21.80 7.90 2.01
CA ILE A 48 -21.25 7.85 0.64
C ILE A 48 -22.36 7.54 -0.37
N TYR A 49 -23.15 6.50 -0.14
CA TYR A 49 -24.27 6.14 -1.05
C TYR A 49 -25.30 7.27 -1.22
N LYS A 50 -25.52 8.10 -0.21
CA LYS A 50 -26.45 9.24 -0.32
C LYS A 50 -25.91 10.41 -1.18
N GLU A 51 -24.60 10.54 -1.24
CA GLU A 51 -23.94 11.62 -1.97
C GLU A 51 -23.55 11.21 -3.39
N LEU A 52 -23.53 9.91 -3.69
CA LEU A 52 -23.23 9.41 -5.03
C LEU A 52 -24.41 9.75 -5.99
N PRO A 53 -24.10 10.31 -7.18
CA PRO A 53 -25.10 10.47 -8.22
C PRO A 53 -25.56 9.12 -8.76
N GLU A 54 -26.82 9.03 -9.15
CA GLU A 54 -27.30 7.90 -9.96
C GLU A 54 -26.73 8.00 -11.38
N GLY A 55 -26.28 6.87 -11.92
CA GLY A 55 -25.69 6.81 -13.26
C GLY A 55 -25.40 5.38 -13.69
N ASP A 56 -25.03 5.23 -14.95
CA ASP A 56 -24.59 3.95 -15.49
C ASP A 56 -23.26 3.49 -14.82
N TYR A 57 -23.01 2.18 -14.86
CA TYR A 57 -21.74 1.62 -14.40
C TYR A 57 -20.57 2.20 -15.20
N LEU A 58 -19.61 2.79 -14.51
CA LEU A 58 -18.37 3.30 -15.13
C LEU A 58 -17.45 2.16 -15.58
N TYR A 59 -17.58 1.00 -14.95
CA TYR A 59 -16.85 -0.22 -15.25
C TYR A 59 -17.82 -1.39 -15.40
N PRO A 60 -17.49 -2.41 -16.23
CA PRO A 60 -18.23 -3.67 -16.27
C PRO A 60 -18.33 -4.31 -14.87
N GLU A 61 -19.43 -5.03 -14.59
CA GLU A 61 -19.67 -5.62 -13.27
C GLU A 61 -18.64 -6.68 -12.84
N ASP A 62 -17.94 -7.27 -13.79
CA ASP A 62 -16.86 -8.25 -13.60
C ASP A 62 -15.49 -7.63 -13.34
N VAL A 63 -15.35 -6.29 -13.53
CA VAL A 63 -14.10 -5.57 -13.25
C VAL A 63 -14.11 -5.07 -11.81
N VAL A 64 -13.44 -5.78 -10.92
CA VAL A 64 -13.31 -5.43 -9.50
C VAL A 64 -12.20 -4.41 -9.26
N THR A 65 -11.12 -4.45 -10.06
CA THR A 65 -9.98 -3.53 -9.97
C THR A 65 -9.24 -3.48 -11.31
N GLU A 66 -8.60 -2.35 -11.61
CA GLU A 66 -7.65 -2.22 -12.73
C GLU A 66 -6.23 -2.66 -12.31
N GLU A 67 -6.00 -2.91 -11.02
CA GLU A 67 -4.72 -3.36 -10.52
C GLU A 67 -4.40 -4.76 -11.03
N THR A 68 -3.21 -4.92 -11.58
CA THR A 68 -2.71 -6.23 -12.00
C THR A 68 -2.18 -7.02 -10.81
N MET A 69 -2.07 -8.36 -10.94
CA MET A 69 -1.40 -9.18 -9.91
C MET A 69 0.05 -8.77 -9.65
N ARG A 70 0.68 -8.08 -10.61
CA ARG A 70 2.00 -7.45 -10.42
C ARG A 70 1.92 -6.31 -9.41
N ASP A 71 0.96 -5.39 -9.57
CA ASP A 71 0.77 -4.24 -8.68
C ASP A 71 0.42 -4.69 -7.26
N VAL A 72 -0.49 -5.66 -7.13
CA VAL A 72 -0.84 -6.29 -5.85
C VAL A 72 0.39 -6.90 -5.18
N THR A 73 1.24 -7.60 -5.96
CA THR A 73 2.47 -8.20 -5.44
C THR A 73 3.46 -7.14 -4.95
N GLU A 74 3.64 -6.06 -5.71
CA GLU A 74 4.52 -4.93 -5.34
C GLU A 74 4.06 -4.31 -4.00
N GLU A 75 2.76 -4.08 -3.84
CA GLU A 75 2.19 -3.52 -2.60
C GLU A 75 2.30 -4.48 -1.40
N ILE A 76 2.06 -5.77 -1.59
CA ILE A 76 2.25 -6.77 -0.51
C ILE A 76 3.71 -6.78 -0.04
N ILE A 77 4.66 -6.84 -0.96
CA ILE A 77 6.09 -6.82 -0.60
C ILE A 77 6.42 -5.51 0.13
N ARG A 78 5.93 -4.36 -0.35
CA ARG A 78 6.12 -3.06 0.27
C ARG A 78 5.53 -3.01 1.68
N GLU A 79 4.35 -3.56 1.89
CA GLU A 79 3.75 -3.68 3.23
C GLU A 79 4.62 -4.51 4.17
N LYS A 80 5.15 -5.67 3.71
CA LYS A 80 6.02 -6.48 4.58
C LYS A 80 7.34 -5.78 4.91
N ILE A 81 7.86 -4.96 4.01
CA ILE A 81 9.01 -4.09 4.33
C ILE A 81 8.61 -3.09 5.43
N LEU A 82 7.46 -2.41 5.29
CA LEU A 82 6.95 -1.45 6.28
C LEU A 82 6.77 -2.05 7.67
N LEU A 83 6.24 -3.28 7.73
CA LEU A 83 5.97 -3.98 8.99
C LEU A 83 7.25 -4.48 9.68
N ASN A 84 8.31 -4.74 8.91
CA ASN A 84 9.54 -5.36 9.40
C ASN A 84 10.73 -4.39 9.49
N THR A 85 10.55 -3.13 9.13
CA THR A 85 11.58 -2.09 9.21
C THR A 85 11.07 -0.87 9.96
N SER A 86 11.99 -0.03 10.41
CA SER A 86 11.70 1.23 11.10
C SER A 86 12.44 2.40 10.44
N ASP A 87 12.27 3.57 11.02
CA ASP A 87 12.95 4.82 10.69
C ASP A 87 12.71 5.25 9.22
N GLU A 88 13.75 5.46 8.46
CA GLU A 88 13.69 6.02 7.12
C GLU A 88 13.56 4.96 6.01
N ILE A 89 13.75 3.68 6.32
CA ILE A 89 13.74 2.60 5.32
C ILE A 89 12.42 2.52 4.56
N PRO A 90 11.26 2.53 5.25
CA PRO A 90 9.95 2.43 4.59
C PRO A 90 9.70 3.49 3.51
N HIS A 91 10.27 4.68 3.70
CA HIS A 91 10.05 5.83 2.82
C HIS A 91 11.08 5.93 1.69
N SER A 92 12.11 5.09 1.70
CA SER A 92 13.25 5.14 0.78
C SER A 92 13.32 3.95 -0.18
N VAL A 93 12.31 3.07 -0.14
CA VAL A 93 12.26 1.87 -0.97
C VAL A 93 11.18 1.95 -2.03
N ALA A 94 11.47 1.36 -3.18
CA ALA A 94 10.50 1.02 -4.20
C ALA A 94 10.58 -0.49 -4.47
N VAL A 95 9.48 -1.09 -4.85
CA VAL A 95 9.40 -2.50 -5.23
C VAL A 95 9.00 -2.58 -6.69
N LYS A 96 9.62 -3.48 -7.45
CA LYS A 96 9.27 -3.76 -8.84
C LYS A 96 9.21 -5.24 -9.09
N VAL A 97 8.11 -5.72 -9.65
CA VAL A 97 7.99 -7.08 -10.18
C VAL A 97 8.56 -7.09 -11.59
N GLU A 98 9.73 -7.69 -11.74
CA GLU A 98 10.41 -7.80 -13.04
C GLU A 98 9.71 -8.84 -13.91
N ASN A 99 9.41 -10.01 -13.33
CA ASN A 99 8.76 -11.09 -14.05
C ASN A 99 7.67 -11.73 -13.17
N TYR A 100 6.53 -11.98 -13.77
CA TYR A 100 5.43 -12.74 -13.21
C TYR A 100 5.00 -13.80 -14.23
N PHE A 101 5.16 -15.06 -13.89
CA PHE A 101 4.77 -16.20 -14.72
C PHE A 101 3.63 -16.94 -14.02
N GLU A 102 2.44 -16.80 -14.56
CA GLU A 102 1.28 -17.56 -14.12
C GLU A 102 1.37 -18.97 -14.68
N ASN A 103 1.24 -19.96 -13.82
CA ASN A 103 1.16 -21.37 -14.21
C ASN A 103 -0.01 -22.02 -13.49
N GLU A 104 -0.38 -23.24 -13.89
CA GLU A 104 -1.52 -23.94 -13.31
C GLU A 104 -1.32 -24.24 -11.82
N ASP A 105 -0.14 -24.75 -11.44
CA ASP A 105 0.13 -25.22 -10.07
C ASP A 105 0.90 -24.21 -9.21
N ILE A 106 1.82 -23.44 -9.80
CA ILE A 106 2.75 -22.57 -9.08
C ILE A 106 3.08 -21.31 -9.86
N ASP A 107 2.72 -20.16 -9.33
CA ASP A 107 3.13 -18.88 -9.87
C ASP A 107 4.60 -18.58 -9.53
N LYS A 108 5.36 -18.07 -10.51
CA LYS A 108 6.77 -17.71 -10.32
C LYS A 108 6.96 -16.22 -10.45
N ILE A 109 7.39 -15.60 -9.35
CA ILE A 109 7.50 -14.15 -9.22
C ILE A 109 8.95 -13.79 -8.91
N TYR A 110 9.48 -12.84 -9.67
CA TYR A 110 10.81 -12.26 -9.46
C TYR A 110 10.64 -10.77 -9.25
N ALA A 111 11.01 -10.29 -8.07
CA ALA A 111 10.87 -8.87 -7.71
C ALA A 111 12.17 -8.30 -7.14
N THR A 112 12.37 -7.02 -7.41
CA THR A 112 13.51 -6.24 -6.93
C THR A 112 13.04 -5.17 -5.97
N ILE A 113 13.70 -5.08 -4.81
CA ILE A 113 13.55 -4.00 -3.85
C ILE A 113 14.65 -3.00 -4.13
N TYR A 114 14.29 -1.79 -4.51
CA TYR A 114 15.22 -0.70 -4.77
C TYR A 114 15.34 0.19 -3.52
N CYS A 115 16.57 0.59 -3.17
CA CYS A 115 16.86 1.53 -2.10
C CYS A 115 17.90 2.56 -2.56
N GLU A 116 18.02 3.69 -1.86
CA GLU A 116 18.89 4.79 -2.29
C GLU A 116 20.36 4.61 -1.89
N GLN A 117 20.64 3.85 -0.80
CA GLN A 117 21.96 3.77 -0.20
C GLN A 117 22.39 2.32 0.10
N LYS A 118 23.71 2.10 0.08
CA LYS A 118 24.30 0.79 0.45
C LYS A 118 23.98 0.38 1.90
N SER A 119 23.93 1.34 2.83
CA SER A 119 23.53 1.09 4.21
C SER A 119 22.11 0.53 4.31
N GLN A 120 21.16 1.10 3.57
CA GLN A 120 19.78 0.64 3.50
C GLN A 120 19.69 -0.77 2.91
N LYS A 121 20.47 -1.06 1.86
CA LYS A 121 20.58 -2.42 1.30
C LYS A 121 21.03 -3.42 2.37
N GLY A 122 22.04 -3.06 3.18
CA GLY A 122 22.51 -3.92 4.27
C GLY A 122 21.42 -4.21 5.31
N ILE A 123 20.63 -3.19 5.69
CA ILE A 123 19.51 -3.33 6.61
C ILE A 123 18.43 -4.24 6.03
N LEU A 124 18.01 -4.02 4.77
CA LEU A 124 16.98 -4.80 4.09
C LEU A 124 17.36 -6.28 3.92
N ILE A 125 18.63 -6.58 3.69
CA ILE A 125 19.11 -7.95 3.63
C ILE A 125 19.13 -8.56 5.03
N GLY A 126 19.61 -7.81 6.03
CA GLY A 126 19.78 -8.26 7.39
C GLY A 126 20.97 -9.24 7.56
N LYS A 127 21.25 -9.63 8.79
CA LYS A 127 22.37 -10.56 9.09
C LYS A 127 22.12 -11.91 8.41
N GLY A 128 23.02 -12.29 7.49
CA GLY A 128 22.90 -13.55 6.74
C GLY A 128 21.63 -13.67 5.89
N GLY A 129 21.06 -12.54 5.45
CA GLY A 129 19.83 -12.55 4.63
C GLY A 129 18.53 -12.74 5.42
N SER A 130 18.58 -12.69 6.75
CA SER A 130 17.45 -13.05 7.63
C SER A 130 16.22 -12.16 7.42
N LEU A 131 16.40 -10.84 7.26
CA LEU A 131 15.28 -9.93 7.09
C LEU A 131 14.64 -10.08 5.71
N LEU A 132 15.45 -10.17 4.65
CA LEU A 132 14.95 -10.37 3.29
C LEU A 132 14.18 -11.69 3.18
N LYS A 133 14.70 -12.77 3.81
CA LYS A 133 14.01 -14.05 3.88
C LYS A 133 12.67 -13.96 4.62
N LYS A 134 12.62 -13.21 5.73
CA LYS A 134 11.38 -12.99 6.50
C LYS A 134 10.34 -12.26 5.65
N ILE A 135 10.73 -11.13 5.03
CA ILE A 135 9.86 -10.34 4.13
C ILE A 135 9.33 -11.23 3.00
N GLY A 136 10.20 -11.97 2.32
CA GLY A 136 9.82 -12.86 1.23
C GLY A 136 8.87 -13.98 1.67
N THR A 137 9.08 -14.55 2.86
CA THR A 137 8.20 -15.59 3.40
C THR A 137 6.81 -15.05 3.72
N GLU A 138 6.73 -13.89 4.39
CA GLU A 138 5.46 -13.27 4.75
C GLU A 138 4.68 -12.84 3.50
N ALA A 139 5.36 -12.23 2.52
CA ALA A 139 4.73 -11.83 1.25
C ALA A 139 4.24 -13.05 0.46
N ARG A 140 5.04 -14.12 0.35
CA ARG A 140 4.67 -15.35 -0.33
C ARG A 140 3.41 -15.98 0.26
N LEU A 141 3.36 -16.10 1.60
CA LEU A 141 2.20 -16.70 2.28
C LEU A 141 0.91 -15.89 2.07
N GLU A 142 1.01 -14.59 1.91
CA GLU A 142 -0.14 -13.74 1.62
C GLU A 142 -0.57 -13.86 0.16
N LEU A 143 0.38 -13.86 -0.77
CA LEU A 143 0.11 -14.11 -2.19
C LEU A 143 -0.55 -15.47 -2.42
N GLU A 144 -0.08 -16.54 -1.75
CA GLU A 144 -0.69 -17.87 -1.83
C GLU A 144 -2.17 -17.88 -1.38
N LYS A 145 -2.56 -17.01 -0.44
CA LYS A 145 -3.96 -16.87 -0.02
C LYS A 145 -4.83 -16.16 -1.06
N ILE A 146 -4.25 -15.17 -1.74
CA ILE A 146 -4.96 -14.37 -2.74
C ILE A 146 -5.12 -15.15 -4.04
N THR A 147 -4.05 -15.83 -4.49
CA THR A 147 -4.05 -16.57 -5.75
C THR A 147 -4.67 -17.97 -5.63
N GLU A 148 -4.84 -18.46 -4.39
CA GLU A 148 -5.24 -19.85 -4.08
C GLU A 148 -4.30 -20.91 -4.68
N LYS A 149 -3.07 -20.48 -5.05
CA LYS A 149 -2.02 -21.31 -5.67
C LYS A 149 -0.73 -21.28 -4.85
N LYS A 150 0.18 -22.20 -5.16
CA LYS A 150 1.56 -22.09 -4.67
C LYS A 150 2.28 -20.93 -5.34
N VAL A 151 3.15 -20.26 -4.59
CA VAL A 151 3.94 -19.13 -5.10
C VAL A 151 5.43 -19.37 -4.84
N PHE A 152 6.22 -19.31 -5.89
CA PHE A 152 7.67 -19.12 -5.81
C PHE A 152 7.97 -17.63 -5.91
N LEU A 153 8.49 -17.05 -4.83
CA LEU A 153 8.87 -15.62 -4.77
C LEU A 153 10.37 -15.48 -4.60
N SER A 154 11.04 -14.89 -5.58
CA SER A 154 12.45 -14.52 -5.53
C SER A 154 12.59 -13.01 -5.33
N LEU A 155 13.27 -12.60 -4.26
CA LEU A 155 13.55 -11.20 -3.95
C LEU A 155 15.03 -10.89 -4.04
N GLU A 156 15.36 -9.78 -4.68
CA GLU A 156 16.69 -9.18 -4.65
C GLU A 156 16.63 -7.73 -4.15
N VAL A 157 17.77 -7.19 -3.69
CA VAL A 157 17.88 -5.79 -3.27
C VAL A 157 18.93 -5.10 -4.12
N LYS A 158 18.53 -4.01 -4.78
CA LYS A 158 19.42 -3.15 -5.60
C LYS A 158 19.51 -1.74 -5.04
N VAL A 159 20.65 -1.10 -5.23
CA VAL A 159 20.82 0.32 -4.92
C VAL A 159 20.61 1.13 -6.18
N GLU A 160 19.60 1.97 -6.19
CA GLU A 160 19.35 2.99 -7.22
C GLU A 160 19.42 4.37 -6.56
N LYS A 161 20.60 4.98 -6.66
CA LYS A 161 20.92 6.24 -5.98
C LYS A 161 19.99 7.37 -6.44
N ASP A 162 19.41 8.08 -5.48
CA ASP A 162 18.54 9.25 -5.70
C ASP A 162 17.35 8.96 -6.63
N TRP A 163 16.81 7.73 -6.63
CA TRP A 163 15.74 7.32 -7.53
C TRP A 163 14.49 8.21 -7.42
N ARG A 164 14.19 8.73 -6.21
CA ARG A 164 13.05 9.63 -5.98
C ARG A 164 13.18 11.00 -6.67
N LYS A 165 14.40 11.37 -7.11
CA LYS A 165 14.67 12.62 -7.84
C LYS A 165 14.75 12.42 -9.35
N LYS A 166 14.74 11.17 -9.82
CA LYS A 166 14.87 10.82 -11.23
C LYS A 166 13.50 10.49 -11.83
N GLN A 167 12.99 11.33 -12.72
CA GLN A 167 11.68 11.11 -13.34
C GLN A 167 11.56 9.75 -14.02
N ASN A 168 12.62 9.29 -14.71
CA ASN A 168 12.63 7.98 -15.36
C ASN A 168 12.51 6.83 -14.35
N ALA A 169 13.16 6.95 -13.18
CA ALA A 169 13.06 5.93 -12.13
C ALA A 169 11.66 5.93 -11.49
N LEU A 170 11.09 7.12 -11.22
CA LEU A 170 9.73 7.26 -10.72
C LEU A 170 8.72 6.61 -11.68
N ASN A 171 8.83 6.88 -12.97
CA ASN A 171 7.96 6.29 -13.98
C ASN A 171 8.11 4.76 -14.04
N ASN A 172 9.34 4.23 -13.95
CA ASN A 172 9.61 2.80 -13.92
C ASN A 172 9.03 2.09 -12.68
N PHE A 173 8.95 2.80 -11.55
CA PHE A 173 8.40 2.28 -10.30
C PHE A 173 6.89 2.58 -10.15
N GLY A 174 6.21 2.99 -11.21
CA GLY A 174 4.77 3.23 -11.20
C GLY A 174 4.32 4.58 -10.63
N TYR A 175 5.25 5.43 -10.18
CA TYR A 175 4.94 6.79 -9.70
C TYR A 175 4.77 7.73 -10.90
N LYS A 176 3.65 7.65 -11.60
CA LYS A 176 3.31 8.60 -12.67
C LYS A 176 2.93 9.94 -12.03
N SER A 177 3.60 11.04 -12.39
CA SER A 177 3.06 12.37 -12.14
C SER A 177 1.89 12.57 -13.09
N GLU A 178 0.70 12.77 -12.57
CA GLU A 178 -0.38 13.35 -13.37
C GLU A 178 0.11 14.73 -13.84
N SER A 179 0.30 14.86 -15.14
CA SER A 179 0.61 16.14 -15.82
C SER A 179 -0.69 16.83 -16.19
#